data_d880e8af5700b04c8726ba6b4b588660
#
_entry.id   d880e8af5700b04c8726ba6b4b588660
#
_cell.length_a   1.000
_cell.length_b   1.000
_cell.length_c   1.000
_cell.angle_alpha   90.00
_cell.angle_beta   90.00
_cell.angle_gamma   90.00
#
_symmetry.space_group_name_H-M   'P 1'
#
loop_
_entity.id
_entity.type
_entity.pdbx_description
1 polymer ?
#
loop_
_entity_poly.entity_id
_entity_poly.type
_entity_poly.pdbx_seq_one_letter_code
_entity_poly.pdbx_strand_id
1 'polypeptide(L)'
;MEESKSETVWETTNVTNLLRNRQSGSYYARVKVNGKQKWRTLRTTVFSVAKLRLGDIEKEVRAQGLATHGEAQAAGTDEMTIQHFIGIYRERTHHDASIKSASKERRDTAIKAVVTTWPELPGRDIRRLTGIDCREWAAKALREGTGFIAPNVKTKRKGMSASAFNKSIDALRAVLEIAREKGVIYKNPANEVEKAPAKQKRLNLPNADQFKAMVKSIATSGSKWSEACADMVRLLAYSGARLEEATASRWQHVDLNNNQLTLLGTKTGTSYRIIPLFPDLKALLSELRARRGEESSSAPILKVGRCLGALETACSAVGVAKMTHHDLRHLFATRCIESGVDIPTVSRWLGHADGGALAMKTYGHLRQEHSQAQALKVTFS
;
A
#
# COMPACT_ATOMS: atom_id res chain seq x y z
N MET A 1 -30.65 30.86 -59.66
CA MET A 1 -30.50 30.86 -58.20
C MET A 1 -30.57 29.42 -57.74
N GLU A 2 -29.41 28.79 -57.57
CA GLU A 2 -29.31 27.42 -57.06
C GLU A 2 -29.24 27.50 -55.53
N GLU A 3 -30.25 26.93 -54.87
CA GLU A 3 -30.24 26.74 -53.42
C GLU A 3 -29.20 25.69 -53.07
N SER A 4 -28.11 26.11 -52.44
CA SER A 4 -27.12 25.22 -51.87
C SER A 4 -27.72 24.44 -50.69
N LYS A 5 -28.05 23.16 -50.91
CA LYS A 5 -28.36 22.20 -49.86
C LYS A 5 -27.12 22.08 -48.95
N SER A 6 -27.19 22.59 -47.73
CA SER A 6 -26.19 22.34 -46.70
C SER A 6 -26.06 20.83 -46.48
N GLU A 7 -24.97 20.23 -46.91
CA GLU A 7 -24.66 18.82 -46.65
C GLU A 7 -24.60 18.60 -45.15
N THR A 8 -25.49 17.76 -44.64
CA THR A 8 -25.50 17.40 -43.21
C THR A 8 -24.24 16.61 -42.90
N VAL A 9 -23.46 17.12 -41.96
CA VAL A 9 -22.18 16.52 -41.46
C VAL A 9 -22.40 15.08 -40.94
N TRP A 10 -23.62 14.69 -40.69
CA TRP A 10 -23.99 13.43 -40.08
C TRP A 10 -24.76 12.52 -41.04
N GLU A 11 -24.28 11.28 -41.13
CA GLU A 11 -24.91 10.19 -41.87
C GLU A 11 -25.63 9.26 -40.90
N THR A 12 -26.92 8.99 -41.17
CA THR A 12 -27.70 8.01 -40.41
C THR A 12 -27.31 6.60 -40.85
N THR A 13 -27.17 5.68 -39.88
CA THR A 13 -26.96 4.26 -40.19
C THR A 13 -28.29 3.49 -40.10
N ASN A 14 -28.28 2.23 -40.55
CA ASN A 14 -29.39 1.30 -40.37
C ASN A 14 -29.60 0.84 -38.90
N VAL A 15 -28.79 1.33 -37.98
CA VAL A 15 -28.91 1.05 -36.54
C VAL A 15 -29.42 2.30 -35.84
N THR A 16 -30.53 2.18 -35.11
CA THR A 16 -31.13 3.26 -34.33
C THR A 16 -30.11 3.84 -33.36
N ASN A 17 -30.05 5.17 -33.22
CA ASN A 17 -29.13 5.88 -32.32
C ASN A 17 -27.65 5.85 -32.72
N LEU A 18 -27.27 5.25 -33.84
CA LEU A 18 -25.92 5.23 -34.38
C LEU A 18 -25.78 6.17 -35.57
N LEU A 19 -24.88 7.12 -35.45
CA LEU A 19 -24.62 8.12 -36.50
C LEU A 19 -23.13 8.09 -36.87
N ARG A 20 -22.82 8.36 -38.12
CA ARG A 20 -21.47 8.48 -38.64
C ARG A 20 -21.17 9.92 -39.02
N ASN A 21 -20.04 10.42 -38.57
CA ASN A 21 -19.55 11.71 -39.04
C ASN A 21 -18.90 11.51 -40.41
N ARG A 22 -19.39 12.21 -41.47
CA ARG A 22 -18.90 12.07 -42.84
C ARG A 22 -17.46 12.51 -43.02
N GLN A 23 -17.01 13.52 -42.27
CA GLN A 23 -15.67 14.07 -42.39
C GLN A 23 -14.61 13.19 -41.68
N SER A 24 -14.88 12.74 -40.44
CA SER A 24 -13.93 11.95 -39.66
C SER A 24 -14.12 10.44 -39.81
N GLY A 25 -15.22 9.98 -40.42
CA GLY A 25 -15.57 8.57 -40.51
C GLY A 25 -15.96 7.92 -39.16
N SER A 26 -15.87 8.67 -38.06
CA SER A 26 -16.09 8.17 -36.70
C SER A 26 -17.58 8.02 -36.40
N TYR A 27 -17.89 6.99 -35.58
CA TYR A 27 -19.28 6.73 -35.15
C TYR A 27 -19.58 7.41 -33.82
N TYR A 28 -20.85 7.81 -33.66
CA TYR A 28 -21.40 8.47 -32.47
C TYR A 28 -22.72 7.84 -32.05
N ALA A 29 -22.93 7.70 -30.76
CA ALA A 29 -24.21 7.31 -30.16
C ALA A 29 -25.05 8.55 -29.84
N ARG A 30 -26.31 8.54 -30.22
CA ARG A 30 -27.31 9.55 -29.89
C ARG A 30 -28.29 8.99 -28.88
N VAL A 31 -28.07 9.25 -27.60
CA VAL A 31 -28.85 8.67 -26.49
C VAL A 31 -29.64 9.75 -25.73
N LYS A 32 -30.84 9.41 -25.27
CA LYS A 32 -31.61 10.26 -24.35
C LYS A 32 -31.24 9.97 -22.92
N VAL A 33 -30.80 10.99 -22.16
CA VAL A 33 -30.47 10.91 -20.73
C VAL A 33 -31.29 11.98 -20.01
N ASN A 34 -32.15 11.55 -19.08
CA ASN A 34 -33.04 12.46 -18.32
C ASN A 34 -33.81 13.44 -19.21
N GLY A 35 -34.42 12.93 -20.28
CA GLY A 35 -35.20 13.70 -21.25
C GLY A 35 -34.39 14.54 -22.24
N LYS A 36 -33.10 14.74 -22.03
CA LYS A 36 -32.19 15.51 -22.89
C LYS A 36 -31.41 14.58 -23.82
N GLN A 37 -31.34 14.95 -25.11
CA GLN A 37 -30.54 14.24 -26.09
C GLN A 37 -29.06 14.54 -25.90
N LYS A 38 -28.24 13.51 -25.78
CA LYS A 38 -26.76 13.61 -25.67
C LYS A 38 -26.09 12.80 -26.74
N TRP A 39 -24.98 13.32 -27.24
CA TRP A 39 -24.14 12.69 -28.23
C TRP A 39 -22.85 12.18 -27.50
N ARG A 40 -22.47 10.91 -27.79
CA ARG A 40 -21.23 10.32 -27.30
C ARG A 40 -20.45 9.71 -28.44
N THR A 41 -19.16 10.05 -28.54
CA THR A 41 -18.27 9.40 -29.51
C THR A 41 -18.03 7.94 -29.12
N LEU A 42 -18.06 7.07 -30.14
CA LEU A 42 -17.75 5.64 -29.98
C LEU A 42 -16.28 5.33 -30.24
N ARG A 43 -15.47 6.35 -30.55
CA ARG A 43 -14.02 6.26 -30.79
C ARG A 43 -13.63 5.09 -31.70
N THR A 44 -14.35 4.91 -32.80
CA THR A 44 -14.11 3.89 -33.81
C THR A 44 -14.68 4.33 -35.15
N THR A 45 -14.05 3.87 -36.23
CA THR A 45 -14.50 4.02 -37.61
C THR A 45 -15.03 2.71 -38.17
N VAL A 46 -15.01 1.62 -37.39
CA VAL A 46 -15.47 0.29 -37.76
C VAL A 46 -16.91 0.09 -37.30
N PHE A 47 -17.85 -0.18 -38.25
CA PHE A 47 -19.28 -0.29 -37.97
C PHE A 47 -19.62 -1.39 -36.95
N SER A 48 -19.04 -2.58 -37.06
CA SER A 48 -19.31 -3.70 -36.12
C SER A 48 -18.89 -3.37 -34.69
N VAL A 49 -17.76 -2.71 -34.52
CA VAL A 49 -17.28 -2.24 -33.21
C VAL A 49 -18.16 -1.11 -32.66
N ALA A 50 -18.61 -0.21 -33.55
CA ALA A 50 -19.53 0.87 -33.18
C ALA A 50 -20.86 0.32 -32.66
N LYS A 51 -21.43 -0.72 -33.34
CA LYS A 51 -22.65 -1.38 -32.91
C LYS A 51 -22.54 -2.04 -31.53
N LEU A 52 -21.44 -2.72 -31.25
CA LEU A 52 -21.18 -3.29 -29.94
C LEU A 52 -21.08 -2.21 -28.84
N ARG A 53 -20.29 -1.16 -29.08
CA ARG A 53 -20.12 -0.04 -28.13
C ARG A 53 -21.42 0.77 -27.95
N LEU A 54 -22.28 0.87 -28.97
CA LEU A 54 -23.62 1.45 -28.82
C LEU A 54 -24.44 0.65 -27.82
N GLY A 55 -24.48 -0.69 -27.97
CA GLY A 55 -25.18 -1.56 -27.04
C GLY A 55 -24.73 -1.41 -25.58
N ASP A 56 -23.43 -1.23 -25.34
CA ASP A 56 -22.89 -0.96 -24.02
C ASP A 56 -23.34 0.41 -23.48
N ILE A 57 -23.31 1.46 -24.31
CA ILE A 57 -23.81 2.79 -23.94
C ILE A 57 -25.32 2.78 -23.67
N GLU A 58 -26.11 2.08 -24.47
CA GLU A 58 -27.55 1.97 -24.25
C GLU A 58 -27.88 1.20 -22.97
N LYS A 59 -27.14 0.14 -22.65
CA LYS A 59 -27.25 -0.56 -21.37
C LYS A 59 -26.87 0.36 -20.19
N GLU A 60 -25.77 1.13 -20.33
CA GLU A 60 -25.35 2.12 -19.35
C GLU A 60 -26.42 3.18 -19.09
N VAL A 61 -26.99 3.76 -20.16
CA VAL A 61 -28.05 4.79 -20.08
C VAL A 61 -29.33 4.23 -19.48
N ARG A 62 -29.72 2.99 -19.85
CA ARG A 62 -30.90 2.32 -19.30
C ARG A 62 -30.70 2.02 -17.81
N ALA A 63 -29.54 1.53 -17.40
CA ALA A 63 -29.21 1.29 -16.00
C ALA A 63 -29.19 2.59 -15.18
N GLN A 64 -28.64 3.68 -15.75
CA GLN A 64 -28.71 5.02 -15.13
C GLN A 64 -30.15 5.53 -15.03
N GLY A 65 -31.00 5.26 -16.02
CA GLY A 65 -32.43 5.62 -16.00
C GLY A 65 -33.22 4.81 -14.97
N LEU A 66 -32.95 3.51 -14.83
CA LEU A 66 -33.57 2.66 -13.80
C LEU A 66 -33.12 3.06 -12.39
N ALA A 67 -31.82 3.33 -12.19
CA ALA A 67 -31.30 3.82 -10.92
C ALA A 67 -31.87 5.20 -10.51
N THR A 68 -32.29 6.01 -11.49
CA THR A 68 -32.92 7.32 -11.22
C THR A 68 -34.44 7.26 -11.02
N HIS A 69 -35.14 6.22 -11.51
CA HIS A 69 -36.61 6.17 -11.50
C HIS A 69 -37.23 5.05 -10.63
N GLY A 70 -36.53 3.95 -10.37
CA GLY A 70 -37.15 2.77 -9.73
C GLY A 70 -37.09 2.79 -8.19
N GLU A 71 -35.96 3.18 -7.61
CA GLU A 71 -35.76 3.13 -6.15
C GLU A 71 -35.68 4.50 -5.49
N ALA A 72 -35.52 5.58 -6.29
CA ALA A 72 -35.40 6.95 -5.77
C ALA A 72 -36.68 7.49 -5.14
N GLN A 73 -37.85 6.86 -5.34
CA GLN A 73 -39.10 7.24 -4.71
C GLN A 73 -39.36 6.52 -3.37
N ALA A 74 -38.62 5.46 -3.06
CA ALA A 74 -38.87 4.65 -1.86
C ALA A 74 -37.80 4.81 -0.77
N ALA A 75 -36.58 5.26 -1.11
CA ALA A 75 -35.50 5.47 -0.14
C ALA A 75 -35.47 6.94 0.31
N GLY A 76 -35.48 7.19 1.60
CA GLY A 76 -35.28 8.52 2.17
C GLY A 76 -34.00 9.20 1.65
N THR A 77 -33.95 10.52 1.58
CA THR A 77 -32.81 11.27 1.05
C THR A 77 -31.48 10.92 1.72
N ASP A 78 -31.49 10.48 2.97
CA ASP A 78 -30.29 10.10 3.75
C ASP A 78 -29.65 8.80 3.27
N GLU A 79 -30.43 7.82 2.77
CA GLU A 79 -29.91 6.51 2.31
C GLU A 79 -29.12 6.59 1.00
N MET A 80 -29.24 7.69 0.26
CA MET A 80 -28.51 7.91 -0.97
C MET A 80 -27.26 8.80 -0.78
N THR A 81 -26.95 9.17 0.45
CA THR A 81 -25.75 9.96 0.75
C THR A 81 -24.50 9.09 0.77
N ILE A 82 -23.36 9.66 0.44
CA ILE A 82 -22.07 8.95 0.56
C ILE A 82 -21.79 8.60 2.02
N GLN A 83 -22.25 9.40 2.98
CA GLN A 83 -22.15 9.10 4.42
C GLN A 83 -22.81 7.76 4.78
N HIS A 84 -23.98 7.47 4.22
CA HIS A 84 -24.64 6.19 4.42
C HIS A 84 -23.75 5.01 3.94
N PHE A 85 -23.18 5.12 2.76
CA PHE A 85 -22.28 4.09 2.22
C PHE A 85 -20.95 3.97 2.96
N ILE A 86 -20.43 5.06 3.51
CA ILE A 86 -19.29 5.05 4.45
C ILE A 86 -19.66 4.25 5.71
N GLY A 87 -20.87 4.43 6.23
CA GLY A 87 -21.42 3.64 7.35
C GLY A 87 -21.39 2.14 7.05
N ILE A 88 -21.98 1.73 5.93
CA ILE A 88 -21.99 0.33 5.48
C ILE A 88 -20.57 -0.23 5.32
N TYR A 89 -19.66 0.54 4.71
CA TYR A 89 -18.25 0.14 4.55
C TYR A 89 -17.56 -0.12 5.89
N ARG A 90 -17.76 0.78 6.87
CA ARG A 90 -17.22 0.62 8.22
C ARG A 90 -17.78 -0.61 8.91
N GLU A 91 -19.09 -0.80 8.85
CA GLU A 91 -19.78 -1.94 9.43
C GLU A 91 -19.28 -3.26 8.82
N ARG A 92 -19.26 -3.40 7.49
CA ARG A 92 -18.68 -4.56 6.80
C ARG A 92 -17.22 -4.80 7.22
N THR A 93 -16.42 -3.74 7.30
CA THR A 93 -15.01 -3.86 7.71
C THR A 93 -14.88 -4.31 9.17
N HIS A 94 -15.73 -3.82 10.07
CA HIS A 94 -15.71 -4.19 11.49
C HIS A 94 -16.14 -5.64 11.73
N HIS A 95 -17.17 -6.10 11.04
CA HIS A 95 -17.71 -7.46 11.20
C HIS A 95 -16.88 -8.52 10.47
N ASP A 96 -16.00 -8.14 9.54
CA ASP A 96 -15.15 -9.10 8.85
C ASP A 96 -14.05 -9.64 9.79
N ALA A 97 -14.24 -10.90 10.24
CA ALA A 97 -13.30 -11.60 11.12
C ALA A 97 -11.94 -11.91 10.45
N SER A 98 -11.89 -11.92 9.10
CA SER A 98 -10.64 -12.14 8.35
C SER A 98 -9.69 -10.96 8.42
N ILE A 99 -10.20 -9.76 8.76
CA ILE A 99 -9.42 -8.52 8.80
C ILE A 99 -8.90 -8.25 10.22
N LYS A 100 -7.58 -8.18 10.37
CA LYS A 100 -6.93 -7.84 11.64
C LYS A 100 -7.28 -6.42 12.09
N SER A 101 -7.34 -6.19 13.43
CA SER A 101 -7.65 -4.89 14.04
C SER A 101 -6.82 -3.74 13.45
N ALA A 102 -5.52 -3.89 13.38
CA ALA A 102 -4.64 -2.86 12.79
C ALA A 102 -4.96 -2.54 11.31
N SER A 103 -5.53 -3.47 10.56
CA SER A 103 -5.98 -3.23 9.18
C SER A 103 -7.32 -2.51 9.14
N LYS A 104 -8.22 -2.81 10.09
CA LYS A 104 -9.49 -2.09 10.28
C LYS A 104 -9.23 -0.61 10.60
N GLU A 105 -8.33 -0.34 11.55
CA GLU A 105 -7.90 1.02 11.92
C GLU A 105 -7.29 1.79 10.74
N ARG A 106 -6.45 1.13 9.94
CA ARG A 106 -5.85 1.76 8.73
C ARG A 106 -6.90 2.11 7.68
N ARG A 107 -7.91 1.25 7.50
CA ARG A 107 -9.04 1.51 6.58
C ARG A 107 -9.88 2.69 7.07
N ASP A 108 -10.18 2.74 8.36
CA ASP A 108 -10.91 3.88 8.95
C ASP A 108 -10.10 5.19 8.86
N THR A 109 -8.79 5.13 9.13
CA THR A 109 -7.90 6.28 8.95
C THR A 109 -7.89 6.77 7.49
N ALA A 110 -7.93 5.87 6.51
CA ALA A 110 -7.98 6.24 5.11
C ALA A 110 -9.30 6.94 4.74
N ILE A 111 -10.44 6.46 5.25
CA ILE A 111 -11.74 7.11 5.07
C ILE A 111 -11.78 8.48 5.78
N LYS A 112 -11.25 8.58 7.00
CA LYS A 112 -11.14 9.87 7.71
C LYS A 112 -10.33 10.87 6.89
N ALA A 113 -9.23 10.44 6.25
CA ALA A 113 -8.44 11.30 5.39
C ALA A 113 -9.23 11.78 4.15
N VAL A 114 -10.04 10.92 3.53
CA VAL A 114 -10.95 11.33 2.43
C VAL A 114 -11.91 12.40 2.90
N VAL A 115 -12.62 12.16 3.99
CA VAL A 115 -13.64 13.11 4.53
C VAL A 115 -12.99 14.44 4.96
N THR A 116 -11.80 14.39 5.55
CA THR A 116 -11.08 15.62 5.96
C THR A 116 -10.63 16.44 4.74
N THR A 117 -10.23 15.79 3.65
CA THR A 117 -9.77 16.49 2.43
C THR A 117 -10.91 16.82 1.47
N TRP A 118 -12.08 16.26 1.69
CA TRP A 118 -13.31 16.50 0.92
C TRP A 118 -14.53 16.63 1.87
N PRO A 119 -14.64 17.73 2.61
CA PRO A 119 -15.67 17.90 3.67
C PRO A 119 -17.11 17.80 3.17
N GLU A 120 -17.37 18.18 1.91
CA GLU A 120 -18.70 18.15 1.30
C GLU A 120 -19.12 16.74 0.83
N LEU A 121 -18.16 15.83 0.70
CA LEU A 121 -18.39 14.49 0.15
C LEU A 121 -19.45 13.69 0.91
N PRO A 122 -19.44 13.63 2.26
CA PRO A 122 -20.39 12.81 3.01
C PRO A 122 -21.87 13.14 2.73
N GLY A 123 -22.20 14.42 2.56
CA GLY A 123 -23.57 14.88 2.30
C GLY A 123 -24.00 14.80 0.83
N ARG A 124 -23.09 14.45 -0.09
CA ARG A 124 -23.44 14.37 -1.51
C ARG A 124 -24.26 13.11 -1.83
N ASP A 125 -25.22 13.27 -2.74
CA ASP A 125 -25.91 12.14 -3.36
C ASP A 125 -24.91 11.33 -4.21
N ILE A 126 -24.75 10.06 -3.87
CA ILE A 126 -23.77 9.15 -4.51
C ILE A 126 -24.01 8.97 -6.00
N ARG A 127 -25.26 9.10 -6.47
CA ARG A 127 -25.67 8.98 -7.89
C ARG A 127 -25.18 10.18 -8.72
N ARG A 128 -24.89 11.31 -8.08
CA ARG A 128 -24.44 12.56 -8.72
C ARG A 128 -22.92 12.70 -8.74
N LEU A 129 -22.19 11.80 -8.05
CA LEU A 129 -20.74 11.84 -8.03
C LEU A 129 -20.17 11.40 -9.39
N THR A 130 -19.30 12.24 -9.95
CA THR A 130 -18.70 11.99 -11.27
C THR A 130 -17.19 11.68 -11.15
N GLY A 131 -16.62 11.11 -12.22
CA GLY A 131 -15.17 10.91 -12.30
C GLY A 131 -14.39 12.23 -12.31
N ILE A 132 -15.03 13.33 -12.81
CA ILE A 132 -14.43 14.68 -12.77
C ILE A 132 -14.28 15.14 -11.33
N ASP A 133 -15.34 15.05 -10.52
CA ASP A 133 -15.29 15.41 -9.09
C ASP A 133 -14.18 14.64 -8.36
N CYS A 134 -14.06 13.33 -8.64
CA CYS A 134 -13.02 12.49 -8.04
C CYS A 134 -11.60 12.92 -8.45
N ARG A 135 -11.39 13.30 -9.72
CA ARG A 135 -10.09 13.79 -10.20
C ARG A 135 -9.73 15.17 -9.62
N GLU A 136 -10.70 16.07 -9.52
CA GLU A 136 -10.51 17.40 -8.90
C GLU A 136 -10.13 17.26 -7.42
N TRP A 137 -10.86 16.42 -6.68
CA TRP A 137 -10.50 16.10 -5.30
C TRP A 137 -9.09 15.51 -5.21
N ALA A 138 -8.74 14.56 -6.07
CA ALA A 138 -7.44 13.92 -6.07
C ALA A 138 -6.30 14.93 -6.28
N ALA A 139 -6.45 15.83 -7.25
CA ALA A 139 -5.48 16.91 -7.51
C ALA A 139 -5.34 17.85 -6.30
N LYS A 140 -6.46 18.23 -5.66
CA LYS A 140 -6.47 19.07 -4.47
C LYS A 140 -5.82 18.36 -3.27
N ALA A 141 -6.16 17.10 -3.01
CA ALA A 141 -5.62 16.33 -1.89
C ALA A 141 -4.09 16.13 -2.01
N LEU A 142 -3.59 15.88 -3.22
CA LEU A 142 -2.15 15.76 -3.47
C LEU A 142 -1.41 17.09 -3.32
N ARG A 143 -2.05 18.23 -3.63
CA ARG A 143 -1.45 19.55 -3.55
C ARG A 143 -1.53 20.15 -2.14
N GLU A 144 -2.66 20.02 -1.47
CA GLU A 144 -2.98 20.73 -0.22
C GLU A 144 -2.99 19.83 1.02
N GLY A 145 -3.30 18.54 0.84
CA GLY A 145 -3.35 17.54 1.91
C GLY A 145 -4.51 17.76 2.90
N THR A 146 -4.35 17.23 4.11
CA THR A 146 -5.38 17.28 5.16
C THR A 146 -5.38 18.57 5.98
N GLY A 147 -4.43 19.47 5.76
CA GLY A 147 -4.26 20.64 6.63
C GLY A 147 -3.74 20.32 8.04
N PHE A 148 -3.66 19.05 8.43
CA PHE A 148 -3.19 18.64 9.76
C PHE A 148 -1.68 18.87 9.90
N ILE A 149 -1.28 19.55 10.97
CA ILE A 149 0.11 19.71 11.39
C ILE A 149 0.28 18.91 12.68
N ALA A 150 1.14 17.89 12.66
CA ALA A 150 1.46 17.19 13.91
C ALA A 150 2.13 18.14 14.89
N PRO A 151 1.82 18.06 16.23
CA PRO A 151 2.28 19.03 17.22
C PRO A 151 3.80 19.26 17.25
N ASN A 152 4.59 18.26 16.85
CA ASN A 152 6.07 18.29 16.90
C ASN A 152 6.73 18.49 15.51
N VAL A 153 5.98 18.90 14.49
CA VAL A 153 6.51 19.07 13.13
C VAL A 153 6.59 20.57 12.79
N LYS A 154 7.83 21.06 12.64
CA LYS A 154 8.13 22.47 12.35
C LYS A 154 7.68 22.94 10.96
N THR A 155 7.47 22.02 10.00
CA THR A 155 7.09 22.34 8.62
C THR A 155 5.83 21.62 8.20
N LYS A 156 4.81 22.37 7.76
CA LYS A 156 3.58 21.83 7.17
C LYS A 156 3.91 21.10 5.90
N ARG A 157 3.61 19.81 5.81
CA ARG A 157 3.62 19.11 4.52
C ARG A 157 2.56 19.73 3.62
N LYS A 158 2.99 20.22 2.47
CA LYS A 158 2.06 20.57 1.39
C LYS A 158 1.63 19.25 0.73
N GLY A 159 0.35 18.95 0.79
CA GLY A 159 -0.25 17.80 0.13
C GLY A 159 -0.13 16.45 0.87
N MET A 160 -0.91 15.49 0.43
CA MET A 160 -0.85 14.11 0.90
C MET A 160 0.38 13.40 0.33
N SER A 161 1.00 12.51 1.12
CA SER A 161 1.99 11.59 0.55
C SER A 161 1.32 10.62 -0.42
N ALA A 162 2.06 10.18 -1.48
CA ALA A 162 1.55 9.19 -2.44
C ALA A 162 0.98 7.93 -1.76
N SER A 163 1.65 7.43 -0.71
CA SER A 163 1.16 6.27 0.05
C SER A 163 -0.13 6.53 0.80
N ALA A 164 -0.30 7.71 1.44
CA ALA A 164 -1.54 8.07 2.12
C ALA A 164 -2.68 8.28 1.11
N PHE A 165 -2.40 9.01 0.03
CA PHE A 165 -3.36 9.23 -1.06
C PHE A 165 -3.84 7.91 -1.67
N ASN A 166 -2.91 6.99 -2.01
CA ASN A 166 -3.27 5.71 -2.61
C ASN A 166 -4.16 4.85 -1.70
N LYS A 167 -3.95 4.91 -0.38
CA LYS A 167 -4.85 4.25 0.58
C LYS A 167 -6.22 4.93 0.66
N SER A 168 -6.24 6.25 0.59
CA SER A 168 -7.49 7.03 0.61
C SER A 168 -8.33 6.78 -0.64
N ILE A 169 -7.73 6.75 -1.83
CA ILE A 169 -8.45 6.44 -3.06
C ILE A 169 -8.95 4.99 -3.09
N ASP A 170 -8.16 4.02 -2.57
CA ASP A 170 -8.62 2.65 -2.45
C ASP A 170 -9.81 2.51 -1.49
N ALA A 171 -9.81 3.26 -0.39
CA ALA A 171 -10.94 3.28 0.55
C ALA A 171 -12.19 3.94 -0.08
N LEU A 172 -12.04 5.05 -0.80
CA LEU A 172 -13.14 5.68 -1.55
C LEU A 172 -13.70 4.73 -2.61
N ARG A 173 -12.84 4.05 -3.36
CA ARG A 173 -13.28 3.03 -4.33
C ARG A 173 -14.09 1.93 -3.67
N ALA A 174 -13.67 1.45 -2.52
CA ALA A 174 -14.39 0.40 -1.80
C ALA A 174 -15.76 0.85 -1.32
N VAL A 175 -15.91 2.09 -0.86
CA VAL A 175 -17.21 2.67 -0.49
C VAL A 175 -18.14 2.76 -1.71
N LEU A 176 -17.65 3.28 -2.82
CA LEU A 176 -18.44 3.44 -4.05
C LEU A 176 -18.75 2.09 -4.72
N GLU A 177 -17.89 1.09 -4.52
CA GLU A 177 -18.13 -0.27 -5.00
C GLU A 177 -19.35 -0.90 -4.33
N ILE A 178 -19.57 -0.65 -3.03
CA ILE A 178 -20.78 -1.10 -2.33
C ILE A 178 -22.04 -0.52 -2.99
N ALA A 179 -22.01 0.75 -3.40
CA ALA A 179 -23.13 1.35 -4.10
C ALA A 179 -23.34 0.75 -5.50
N ARG A 180 -22.25 0.38 -6.18
CA ARG A 180 -22.31 -0.32 -7.45
C ARG A 180 -22.88 -1.74 -7.30
N GLU A 181 -22.44 -2.48 -6.30
CA GLU A 181 -22.98 -3.83 -5.97
C GLU A 181 -24.48 -3.79 -5.67
N LYS A 182 -24.94 -2.74 -4.98
CA LYS A 182 -26.36 -2.52 -4.68
C LYS A 182 -27.16 -1.96 -5.87
N GLY A 183 -26.55 -1.74 -7.03
CA GLY A 183 -27.22 -1.21 -8.22
C GLY A 183 -27.55 0.30 -8.15
N VAL A 184 -27.10 1.02 -7.11
CA VAL A 184 -27.37 2.45 -6.91
C VAL A 184 -26.59 3.31 -7.91
N ILE A 185 -25.37 2.88 -8.27
CA ILE A 185 -24.58 3.47 -9.35
C ILE A 185 -24.13 2.39 -10.33
N TYR A 186 -24.10 2.74 -11.61
CA TYR A 186 -23.68 1.81 -12.67
C TYR A 186 -22.15 1.62 -12.72
N LYS A 187 -21.39 2.70 -12.52
CA LYS A 187 -19.94 2.72 -12.63
C LYS A 187 -19.35 3.42 -11.42
N ASN A 188 -18.26 2.88 -10.91
CA ASN A 188 -17.53 3.51 -9.81
C ASN A 188 -16.68 4.69 -10.34
N PRO A 189 -17.06 5.94 -10.04
CA PRO A 189 -16.37 7.12 -10.58
C PRO A 189 -14.93 7.28 -10.07
N ALA A 190 -14.60 6.74 -8.89
CA ALA A 190 -13.25 6.80 -8.35
C ALA A 190 -12.25 5.91 -9.11
N ASN A 191 -12.72 5.01 -9.99
CA ASN A 191 -11.83 4.23 -10.84
C ASN A 191 -11.14 5.07 -11.93
N GLU A 192 -11.65 6.26 -12.21
CA GLU A 192 -11.03 7.22 -13.15
C GLU A 192 -9.83 7.99 -12.56
N VAL A 193 -9.59 7.86 -11.27
CA VAL A 193 -8.43 8.48 -10.60
C VAL A 193 -7.26 7.50 -10.61
N GLU A 194 -6.12 7.91 -11.12
CA GLU A 194 -4.90 7.10 -11.08
C GLU A 194 -4.20 7.20 -9.71
N LYS A 195 -3.51 6.12 -9.35
CA LYS A 195 -2.68 6.11 -8.14
C LYS A 195 -1.45 7.00 -8.33
N ALA A 196 -1.10 7.74 -7.29
CA ALA A 196 0.12 8.52 -7.28
C ALA A 196 1.37 7.61 -7.25
N PRO A 197 2.42 7.91 -8.04
CA PRO A 197 3.64 7.12 -8.03
C PRO A 197 4.33 7.22 -6.66
N ALA A 198 4.49 6.07 -6.00
CA ALA A 198 5.19 6.00 -4.73
C ALA A 198 6.70 5.91 -4.97
N LYS A 199 7.45 6.90 -4.50
CA LYS A 199 8.92 6.85 -4.55
C LYS A 199 9.40 5.75 -3.60
N GLN A 200 10.24 4.85 -4.10
CA GLN A 200 10.94 3.90 -3.23
C GLN A 200 11.89 4.66 -2.31
N LYS A 201 11.87 4.31 -1.01
CA LYS A 201 12.84 4.83 -0.05
C LYS A 201 14.22 4.30 -0.43
N ARG A 202 15.16 5.17 -0.72
CA ARG A 202 16.58 4.76 -0.84
C ARG A 202 17.03 4.25 0.52
N LEU A 203 17.56 3.03 0.53
CA LEU A 203 18.14 2.44 1.73
C LEU A 203 19.51 3.10 1.97
N ASN A 204 19.63 3.83 3.06
CA ASN A 204 20.89 4.41 3.52
C ASN A 204 21.26 3.71 4.84
N LEU A 205 21.99 2.60 4.71
CA LEU A 205 22.28 1.69 5.80
C LEU A 205 23.69 1.94 6.36
N PRO A 206 23.92 1.75 7.66
CA PRO A 206 25.24 1.92 8.27
C PRO A 206 26.21 0.84 7.79
N ASN A 207 27.49 1.22 7.67
CA ASN A 207 28.57 0.23 7.56
C ASN A 207 28.80 -0.49 8.89
N ALA A 208 29.75 -1.44 8.94
CA ALA A 208 29.99 -2.26 10.12
C ALA A 208 30.41 -1.43 11.35
N ASP A 209 31.29 -0.44 11.15
CA ASP A 209 31.82 0.39 12.24
C ASP A 209 30.76 1.37 12.74
N GLN A 210 29.98 1.97 11.83
CA GLN A 210 28.83 2.81 12.19
C GLN A 210 27.79 2.01 12.98
N PHE A 211 27.49 0.78 12.57
CA PHE A 211 26.53 -0.07 13.30
C PHE A 211 27.04 -0.41 14.72
N LYS A 212 28.33 -0.77 14.88
CA LYS A 212 28.94 -0.98 16.19
C LYS A 212 28.88 0.27 17.06
N ALA A 213 29.20 1.44 16.49
CA ALA A 213 29.12 2.73 17.18
C ALA A 213 27.68 3.07 17.61
N MET A 214 26.67 2.79 16.77
CA MET A 214 25.26 2.96 17.11
C MET A 214 24.85 2.08 18.29
N VAL A 215 25.18 0.79 18.26
CA VAL A 215 24.90 -0.15 19.36
C VAL A 215 25.54 0.33 20.65
N LYS A 216 26.83 0.74 20.62
CA LYS A 216 27.54 1.31 21.76
C LYS A 216 26.85 2.56 22.28
N SER A 217 26.49 3.50 21.41
CA SER A 217 25.79 4.74 21.80
C SER A 217 24.45 4.44 22.50
N ILE A 218 23.71 3.43 22.06
CA ILE A 218 22.47 3.01 22.71
C ILE A 218 22.78 2.41 24.09
N ALA A 219 23.73 1.48 24.19
CA ALA A 219 24.08 0.79 25.44
C ALA A 219 24.56 1.74 26.53
N THR A 220 25.28 2.81 26.15
CA THR A 220 25.86 3.79 27.08
C THR A 220 25.01 5.04 27.30
N SER A 221 23.75 5.06 26.83
CA SER A 221 22.90 6.26 26.87
C SER A 221 22.38 6.64 28.26
N GLY A 222 22.67 5.85 29.30
CA GLY A 222 22.30 6.13 30.71
C GLY A 222 20.83 5.87 31.05
N SER A 223 19.98 5.43 30.09
CA SER A 223 18.61 5.02 30.38
C SER A 223 18.57 3.62 31.00
N LYS A 224 17.65 3.37 31.92
CA LYS A 224 17.41 2.03 32.51
C LYS A 224 17.12 0.94 31.46
N TRP A 225 16.77 1.34 30.24
CA TRP A 225 16.48 0.44 29.13
C TRP A 225 17.59 0.37 28.08
N SER A 226 18.71 1.06 28.28
CA SER A 226 19.82 1.18 27.33
C SER A 226 20.28 -0.17 26.78
N GLU A 227 20.65 -1.09 27.68
CA GLU A 227 21.10 -2.42 27.29
C GLU A 227 20.02 -3.20 26.57
N ALA A 228 18.78 -3.20 27.08
CA ALA A 228 17.67 -3.91 26.44
C ALA A 228 17.35 -3.36 25.05
N CYS A 229 17.51 -2.05 24.84
CA CYS A 229 17.39 -1.44 23.52
C CYS A 229 18.55 -1.84 22.59
N ALA A 230 19.76 -1.89 23.09
CA ALA A 230 20.92 -2.35 22.33
C ALA A 230 20.77 -3.84 21.93
N ASP A 231 20.30 -4.68 22.86
CA ASP A 231 19.99 -6.08 22.61
C ASP A 231 18.94 -6.25 21.50
N MET A 232 17.86 -5.45 21.54
CA MET A 232 16.84 -5.46 20.51
C MET A 232 17.40 -5.07 19.13
N VAL A 233 18.20 -4.02 19.06
CA VAL A 233 18.82 -3.57 17.81
C VAL A 233 19.72 -4.65 17.23
N ARG A 234 20.57 -5.28 18.09
CA ARG A 234 21.43 -6.39 17.67
C ARG A 234 20.61 -7.60 17.20
N LEU A 235 19.61 -8.02 17.98
CA LEU A 235 18.77 -9.18 17.60
C LEU A 235 18.09 -8.97 16.26
N LEU A 236 17.49 -7.81 16.03
CA LEU A 236 16.82 -7.49 14.76
C LEU A 236 17.79 -7.46 13.59
N ALA A 237 18.98 -6.86 13.77
CA ALA A 237 20.00 -6.78 12.73
C ALA A 237 20.65 -8.13 12.42
N TYR A 238 20.83 -9.02 13.41
CA TYR A 238 21.50 -10.29 13.23
C TYR A 238 20.57 -11.44 12.82
N SER A 239 19.26 -11.29 13.01
CA SER A 239 18.27 -12.32 12.67
C SER A 239 17.42 -11.98 11.44
N GLY A 240 17.35 -10.72 11.03
CA GLY A 240 16.42 -10.25 10.02
C GLY A 240 14.94 -10.42 10.40
N ALA A 241 14.62 -10.65 11.67
CA ALA A 241 13.27 -10.81 12.17
C ALA A 241 12.44 -9.52 12.00
N ARG A 242 11.12 -9.67 11.80
CA ARG A 242 10.20 -8.53 11.97
C ARG A 242 10.10 -8.18 13.46
N LEU A 243 9.80 -6.91 13.78
CA LEU A 243 9.70 -6.47 15.16
C LEU A 243 8.78 -7.38 16.01
N GLU A 244 7.60 -7.68 15.51
CA GLU A 244 6.63 -8.53 16.19
C GLU A 244 7.12 -9.98 16.36
N GLU A 245 7.86 -10.52 15.40
CA GLU A 245 8.49 -11.85 15.49
C GLU A 245 9.59 -11.87 16.56
N ALA A 246 10.45 -10.84 16.55
CA ALA A 246 11.52 -10.73 17.52
C ALA A 246 11.00 -10.55 18.97
N THR A 247 9.96 -9.72 19.16
CA THR A 247 9.35 -9.50 20.50
C THR A 247 8.56 -10.71 21.00
N ALA A 248 8.05 -11.54 20.08
CA ALA A 248 7.39 -12.80 20.43
C ALA A 248 8.39 -13.95 20.69
N SER A 249 9.66 -13.78 20.34
CA SER A 249 10.68 -14.84 20.50
C SER A 249 10.99 -15.10 21.97
N ARG A 250 11.07 -16.37 22.31
CA ARG A 250 11.34 -16.90 23.66
C ARG A 250 12.53 -17.84 23.65
N TRP A 251 13.13 -18.15 24.78
CA TRP A 251 14.28 -19.04 24.87
C TRP A 251 14.00 -20.46 24.32
N GLN A 252 12.77 -20.96 24.45
CA GLN A 252 12.37 -22.25 23.85
C GLN A 252 12.44 -22.31 22.31
N HIS A 253 12.52 -21.14 21.65
CA HIS A 253 12.66 -21.05 20.19
C HIS A 253 14.12 -21.08 19.73
N VAL A 254 15.08 -21.06 20.68
CA VAL A 254 16.52 -21.10 20.40
C VAL A 254 17.03 -22.53 20.59
N ASP A 255 17.50 -23.13 19.53
CA ASP A 255 18.17 -24.41 19.58
C ASP A 255 19.67 -24.21 19.34
N LEU A 256 20.45 -24.19 20.43
CA LEU A 256 21.89 -23.98 20.38
C LEU A 256 22.62 -25.22 19.84
N ASN A 257 22.05 -26.43 20.00
CA ASN A 257 22.65 -27.69 19.55
C ASN A 257 22.59 -27.80 18.02
N ASN A 258 21.44 -27.49 17.44
CA ASN A 258 21.23 -27.49 15.99
C ASN A 258 21.57 -26.14 15.34
N ASN A 259 22.03 -25.14 16.09
CA ASN A 259 22.32 -23.79 15.63
C ASN A 259 21.14 -23.14 14.88
N GLN A 260 19.94 -23.15 15.48
CA GLN A 260 18.71 -22.68 14.85
C GLN A 260 17.92 -21.74 15.78
N LEU A 261 17.25 -20.76 15.16
CA LEU A 261 16.23 -19.92 15.80
C LEU A 261 14.92 -20.05 15.04
N THR A 262 13.86 -20.45 15.73
CA THR A 262 12.50 -20.49 15.18
C THR A 262 11.84 -19.14 15.39
N LEU A 263 11.44 -18.48 14.30
CA LEU A 263 10.70 -17.23 14.29
C LEU A 263 9.23 -17.51 13.98
N LEU A 264 8.35 -17.18 14.91
CA LEU A 264 6.90 -17.36 14.76
C LEU A 264 6.31 -16.22 13.92
N GLY A 265 5.58 -16.57 12.88
CA GLY A 265 4.89 -15.59 12.03
C GLY A 265 3.68 -15.00 12.73
N THR A 266 3.47 -13.70 12.55
CA THR A 266 2.39 -12.96 13.18
C THR A 266 1.13 -12.84 12.31
N LYS A 267 1.21 -13.19 11.02
CA LYS A 267 0.08 -13.05 10.08
C LYS A 267 -0.89 -14.23 10.11
N THR A 268 -0.38 -15.44 10.25
CA THR A 268 -1.18 -16.66 10.38
C THR A 268 -0.61 -17.45 11.54
N GLY A 269 -1.44 -18.01 12.40
CA GLY A 269 -1.01 -18.74 13.60
C GLY A 269 -0.11 -19.96 13.33
N THR A 270 -0.01 -20.40 12.08
CA THR A 270 0.77 -21.54 11.63
C THR A 270 2.03 -21.17 10.86
N SER A 271 2.26 -19.88 10.56
CA SER A 271 3.46 -19.48 9.83
C SER A 271 4.65 -19.38 10.78
N TYR A 272 5.63 -20.23 10.57
CA TYR A 272 6.93 -20.14 11.23
C TYR A 272 8.05 -20.32 10.19
N ARG A 273 9.24 -19.84 10.52
CA ARG A 273 10.44 -20.14 9.77
C ARG A 273 11.61 -20.36 10.70
N ILE A 274 12.50 -21.22 10.27
CA ILE A 274 13.74 -21.50 10.97
C ILE A 274 14.87 -20.75 10.25
N ILE A 275 15.68 -20.03 11.03
CA ILE A 275 16.89 -19.39 10.53
C ILE A 275 18.11 -19.99 11.24
N PRO A 276 19.27 -20.07 10.59
CA PRO A 276 20.50 -20.48 11.26
C PRO A 276 20.91 -19.42 12.30
N LEU A 277 21.57 -19.86 13.36
CA LEU A 277 22.26 -18.95 14.28
C LEU A 277 23.57 -18.49 13.61
N PHE A 278 23.51 -17.34 12.96
CA PHE A 278 24.72 -16.68 12.46
C PHE A 278 25.70 -16.41 13.60
N PRO A 279 27.01 -16.29 13.34
CA PRO A 279 28.02 -16.12 14.41
C PRO A 279 27.66 -15.00 15.39
N ASP A 280 27.33 -13.80 14.89
CA ASP A 280 26.96 -12.65 15.73
C ASP A 280 25.66 -12.87 16.51
N LEU A 281 24.68 -13.56 15.91
CA LEU A 281 23.42 -13.89 16.58
C LEU A 281 23.66 -14.92 17.71
N LYS A 282 24.46 -15.94 17.44
CA LYS A 282 24.82 -16.94 18.44
C LYS A 282 25.58 -16.33 19.61
N ALA A 283 26.56 -15.46 19.31
CA ALA A 283 27.31 -14.72 20.32
C ALA A 283 26.41 -13.84 21.21
N LEU A 284 25.48 -13.10 20.57
CA LEU A 284 24.50 -12.30 21.29
C LEU A 284 23.63 -13.15 22.22
N LEU A 285 23.08 -14.25 21.75
CA LEU A 285 22.20 -15.11 22.56
C LEU A 285 22.96 -15.74 23.73
N SER A 286 24.21 -16.16 23.52
CA SER A 286 25.07 -16.68 24.56
C SER A 286 25.42 -15.60 25.61
N GLU A 287 25.75 -14.38 25.18
CA GLU A 287 25.97 -13.21 26.05
C GLU A 287 24.73 -12.90 26.90
N LEU A 288 23.54 -12.87 26.27
CA LEU A 288 22.29 -12.64 26.99
C LEU A 288 22.03 -13.69 28.08
N ARG A 289 22.31 -14.95 27.76
CA ARG A 289 22.12 -16.06 28.68
C ARG A 289 23.13 -15.97 29.86
N ALA A 290 24.38 -15.69 29.58
CA ALA A 290 25.41 -15.50 30.60
C ALA A 290 25.10 -14.31 31.53
N ARG A 291 24.61 -13.20 30.99
CA ARG A 291 24.26 -11.99 31.74
C ARG A 291 23.00 -12.14 32.61
N ARG A 292 22.05 -12.95 32.19
CA ARG A 292 20.73 -13.07 32.83
C ARG A 292 20.56 -14.32 33.68
N GLY A 293 21.50 -15.25 33.63
CA GLY A 293 21.39 -16.54 34.29
C GLY A 293 20.37 -17.48 33.62
N GLU A 294 19.93 -18.48 34.37
CA GLU A 294 18.95 -19.43 33.90
C GLU A 294 17.54 -18.85 33.95
N GLU A 295 17.12 -18.25 32.85
CA GLU A 295 15.72 -17.86 32.65
C GLU A 295 14.90 -19.07 32.16
N SER A 296 13.60 -19.09 32.51
CA SER A 296 12.66 -20.10 31.98
C SER A 296 12.70 -20.17 30.48
N SER A 297 12.51 -21.36 29.90
CA SER A 297 12.40 -21.56 28.45
C SER A 297 11.27 -20.73 27.84
N SER A 298 10.22 -20.43 28.58
CA SER A 298 9.10 -19.57 28.17
C SER A 298 9.39 -18.07 28.32
N ALA A 299 10.51 -17.65 28.92
CA ALA A 299 10.82 -16.24 29.09
C ALA A 299 11.17 -15.57 27.74
N PRO A 300 10.80 -14.29 27.56
CA PRO A 300 11.08 -13.56 26.33
C PRO A 300 12.58 -13.24 26.23
N ILE A 301 13.13 -13.38 25.01
CA ILE A 301 14.52 -13.00 24.72
C ILE A 301 14.71 -11.49 24.86
N LEU A 302 13.74 -10.70 24.36
CA LEU A 302 13.79 -9.24 24.45
C LEU A 302 13.00 -8.73 25.66
N LYS A 303 13.55 -7.78 26.38
CA LYS A 303 12.93 -7.14 27.56
C LYS A 303 12.20 -5.83 27.21
N VAL A 304 12.26 -5.38 25.95
CA VAL A 304 11.57 -4.19 25.44
C VAL A 304 10.79 -4.50 24.20
N GLY A 305 9.63 -3.87 24.01
CA GLY A 305 8.80 -4.06 22.83
C GLY A 305 9.17 -3.14 21.67
N ARG A 306 9.83 -2.02 21.95
CA ARG A 306 10.25 -1.00 20.95
C ARG A 306 11.43 -0.22 21.48
N CYS A 307 12.31 0.23 20.54
CA CYS A 307 13.47 1.06 20.87
C CYS A 307 13.69 2.20 19.85
N LEU A 308 12.62 2.65 19.17
CA LEU A 308 12.73 3.59 18.05
C LEU A 308 13.41 4.91 18.44
N GLY A 309 13.10 5.47 19.62
CA GLY A 309 13.73 6.70 20.11
C GLY A 309 15.23 6.53 20.34
N ALA A 310 15.65 5.44 21.00
CA ALA A 310 17.07 5.14 21.21
C ALA A 310 17.80 4.93 19.88
N LEU A 311 17.18 4.23 18.92
CA LEU A 311 17.73 4.03 17.58
C LEU A 311 17.89 5.35 16.83
N GLU A 312 16.90 6.25 16.90
CA GLU A 312 16.95 7.56 16.27
C GLU A 312 18.06 8.45 16.85
N THR A 313 18.18 8.48 18.16
CA THR A 313 19.27 9.22 18.85
C THR A 313 20.63 8.69 18.43
N ALA A 314 20.81 7.38 18.40
CA ALA A 314 22.06 6.75 17.99
C ALA A 314 22.40 7.02 16.51
N CYS A 315 21.42 6.99 15.62
CA CYS A 315 21.61 7.37 14.22
C CYS A 315 22.15 8.80 14.11
N SER A 316 21.57 9.73 14.85
CA SER A 316 22.01 11.13 14.88
C SER A 316 23.42 11.29 15.46
N ALA A 317 23.76 10.56 16.53
CA ALA A 317 25.07 10.62 17.18
C ALA A 317 26.20 10.10 16.25
N VAL A 318 25.91 9.16 15.37
CA VAL A 318 26.88 8.54 14.45
C VAL A 318 26.84 9.15 13.05
N GLY A 319 25.94 10.13 12.79
CA GLY A 319 25.82 10.78 11.48
C GLY A 319 25.19 9.86 10.41
N VAL A 320 24.38 8.88 10.81
CA VAL A 320 23.66 7.98 9.91
C VAL A 320 22.22 8.47 9.73
N ALA A 321 21.65 8.23 8.54
CA ALA A 321 20.25 8.55 8.30
C ALA A 321 19.32 7.82 9.27
N LYS A 322 18.23 8.48 9.67
CA LYS A 322 17.23 7.92 10.57
C LYS A 322 16.74 6.55 10.12
N MET A 323 16.90 5.57 10.99
CA MET A 323 16.48 4.19 10.78
C MET A 323 15.23 3.83 11.59
N THR A 324 14.49 2.86 11.08
CA THR A 324 13.41 2.17 11.78
C THR A 324 13.81 0.73 12.10
N HIS A 325 13.02 0.04 12.93
CA HIS A 325 13.22 -1.40 13.17
C HIS A 325 13.20 -2.23 11.86
N HIS A 326 12.45 -1.77 10.86
CA HIS A 326 12.41 -2.46 9.55
C HIS A 326 13.70 -2.24 8.73
N ASP A 327 14.37 -1.11 8.92
CA ASP A 327 15.66 -0.85 8.27
C ASP A 327 16.77 -1.76 8.82
N LEU A 328 16.67 -2.26 10.09
CA LEU A 328 17.57 -3.28 10.63
C LEU A 328 17.42 -4.63 9.90
N ARG A 329 16.21 -4.99 9.52
CA ARG A 329 15.97 -6.16 8.67
C ARG A 329 16.50 -5.96 7.25
N HIS A 330 16.45 -4.74 6.73
CA HIS A 330 17.13 -4.39 5.47
C HIS A 330 18.65 -4.52 5.61
N LEU A 331 19.21 -4.08 6.75
CA LEU A 331 20.63 -4.24 7.04
C LEU A 331 21.05 -5.72 7.03
N PHE A 332 20.28 -6.59 7.69
CA PHE A 332 20.52 -8.03 7.66
C PHE A 332 20.56 -8.58 6.21
N ALA A 333 19.53 -8.27 5.42
CA ALA A 333 19.46 -8.75 4.05
C ALA A 333 20.64 -8.25 3.19
N THR A 334 20.99 -6.97 3.34
CA THR A 334 22.13 -6.37 2.64
C THR A 334 23.44 -7.08 3.02
N ARG A 335 23.69 -7.30 4.30
CA ARG A 335 24.89 -8.00 4.79
C ARG A 335 24.97 -9.43 4.29
N CYS A 336 23.85 -10.18 4.27
CA CYS A 336 23.83 -11.53 3.70
C CYS A 336 24.22 -11.52 2.23
N ILE A 337 23.68 -10.59 1.44
CA ILE A 337 23.97 -10.48 -0.01
C ILE A 337 25.41 -10.06 -0.25
N GLU A 338 25.92 -9.07 0.49
CA GLU A 338 27.33 -8.63 0.44
C GLU A 338 28.28 -9.79 0.81
N SER A 339 27.89 -10.67 1.71
CA SER A 339 28.63 -11.89 2.08
C SER A 339 28.50 -13.04 1.04
N GLY A 340 27.80 -12.85 -0.06
CA GLY A 340 27.69 -13.82 -1.14
C GLY A 340 26.52 -14.78 -1.03
N VAL A 341 25.64 -14.61 -0.05
CA VAL A 341 24.44 -15.45 0.07
C VAL A 341 23.47 -15.16 -1.09
N ASP A 342 22.95 -16.20 -1.72
CA ASP A 342 22.00 -16.07 -2.83
C ASP A 342 20.66 -15.48 -2.37
N ILE A 343 19.99 -14.76 -3.27
CA ILE A 343 18.72 -14.07 -2.96
C ILE A 343 17.60 -15.01 -2.54
N PRO A 344 17.40 -16.20 -3.15
CA PRO A 344 16.42 -17.17 -2.68
C PRO A 344 16.64 -17.61 -1.22
N THR A 345 17.88 -17.84 -0.82
CA THR A 345 18.22 -18.19 0.57
C THR A 345 17.93 -17.03 1.53
N VAL A 346 18.37 -15.81 1.19
CA VAL A 346 18.05 -14.61 1.99
C VAL A 346 16.53 -14.40 2.10
N SER A 347 15.81 -14.59 0.99
CA SER A 347 14.34 -14.47 0.96
C SER A 347 13.66 -15.48 1.89
N ARG A 348 14.16 -16.73 1.93
CA ARG A 348 13.68 -17.78 2.83
C ARG A 348 13.90 -17.39 4.29
N TRP A 349 15.10 -16.91 4.65
CA TRP A 349 15.39 -16.43 6.01
C TRP A 349 14.56 -15.23 6.40
N LEU A 350 14.23 -14.36 5.43
CA LEU A 350 13.32 -13.24 5.64
C LEU A 350 11.85 -13.68 5.72
N GLY A 351 11.47 -14.86 5.24
CA GLY A 351 10.08 -15.33 5.18
C GLY A 351 9.25 -14.51 4.19
N HIS A 352 9.77 -14.34 2.97
CA HIS A 352 9.01 -13.82 1.84
C HIS A 352 8.33 -14.99 1.12
N ALA A 353 7.02 -14.85 0.85
CA ALA A 353 6.24 -15.91 0.20
C ALA A 353 6.34 -15.88 -1.34
N ASP A 354 7.03 -14.88 -1.89
CA ASP A 354 7.09 -14.58 -3.32
C ASP A 354 8.32 -15.17 -4.04
N GLY A 355 8.96 -16.17 -3.45
CA GLY A 355 10.14 -16.83 -4.04
C GLY A 355 11.37 -15.92 -4.19
N GLY A 356 11.36 -14.72 -3.59
CA GLY A 356 12.48 -13.77 -3.66
C GLY A 356 12.27 -12.58 -4.60
N ALA A 357 11.12 -12.47 -5.27
CA ALA A 357 10.83 -11.36 -6.17
C ALA A 357 10.92 -10.00 -5.46
N LEU A 358 10.40 -9.88 -4.23
CA LEU A 358 10.50 -8.68 -3.42
C LEU A 358 11.95 -8.39 -3.00
N ALA A 359 12.68 -9.42 -2.61
CA ALA A 359 14.09 -9.29 -2.25
C ALA A 359 14.92 -8.85 -3.46
N MET A 360 14.70 -9.44 -4.63
CA MET A 360 15.35 -9.04 -5.88
C MET A 360 15.06 -7.59 -6.24
N LYS A 361 13.80 -7.16 -6.16
CA LYS A 361 13.41 -5.77 -6.43
C LYS A 361 14.05 -4.78 -5.46
N THR A 362 14.20 -5.16 -4.19
CA THR A 362 14.70 -4.29 -3.12
C THR A 362 16.22 -4.22 -3.10
N TYR A 363 16.90 -5.36 -3.33
CA TYR A 363 18.35 -5.51 -3.15
C TYR A 363 19.10 -5.86 -4.44
N GLY A 364 18.40 -6.03 -5.56
CA GLY A 364 19.02 -6.45 -6.82
C GLY A 364 20.07 -5.47 -7.36
N HIS A 365 19.98 -4.19 -6.98
CA HIS A 365 20.97 -3.16 -7.36
C HIS A 365 22.33 -3.36 -6.64
N LEU A 366 22.36 -3.98 -5.47
CA LEU A 366 23.59 -4.30 -4.73
C LEU A 366 24.42 -5.38 -5.43
N ARG A 367 23.81 -6.11 -6.37
CA ARG A 367 24.44 -7.16 -7.14
C ARG A 367 25.48 -6.67 -8.17
N GLN A 368 25.45 -5.43 -8.61
CA GLN A 368 26.39 -4.95 -9.64
C GLN A 368 27.85 -4.94 -9.13
N GLU A 369 28.09 -4.48 -7.92
CA GLU A 369 29.42 -4.53 -7.28
C GLU A 369 29.83 -5.98 -6.96
N HIS A 370 28.87 -6.77 -6.48
CA HIS A 370 29.08 -8.19 -6.22
C HIS A 370 29.28 -9.01 -7.50
N SER A 371 28.62 -8.65 -8.61
CA SER A 371 28.76 -9.33 -9.89
C SER A 371 30.21 -9.36 -10.40
N GLN A 372 30.95 -8.27 -10.25
CA GLN A 372 32.37 -8.21 -10.61
C GLN A 372 33.21 -9.16 -9.76
N ALA A 373 32.98 -9.18 -8.45
CA ALA A 373 33.66 -10.09 -7.54
C ALA A 373 33.32 -11.57 -7.82
N GLN A 374 32.09 -11.87 -8.23
CA GLN A 374 31.67 -13.22 -8.59
C GLN A 374 32.21 -13.64 -9.97
N ALA A 375 32.30 -12.70 -10.92
CA ALA A 375 32.86 -12.99 -12.24
C ALA A 375 34.31 -13.52 -12.16
N LEU A 376 35.09 -13.05 -11.20
CA LEU A 376 36.47 -13.54 -10.93
C LEU A 376 36.53 -14.98 -10.44
N LYS A 377 35.42 -15.56 -10.01
CA LYS A 377 35.33 -16.98 -9.57
C LYS A 377 34.95 -17.93 -10.69
N VAL A 378 34.55 -17.41 -11.84
CA VAL A 378 34.15 -18.22 -12.99
C VAL A 378 35.39 -18.59 -13.78
N THR A 379 35.72 -19.89 -13.84
CA THR A 379 36.77 -20.45 -14.68
C THR A 379 36.16 -21.38 -15.68
N PHE A 380 36.69 -21.44 -16.89
CA PHE A 380 36.28 -22.31 -17.98
C PHE A 380 37.32 -23.42 -18.23
N SER A 381 38.22 -23.60 -17.30
CA SER A 381 39.25 -24.69 -17.32
C SER A 381 38.79 -25.91 -16.56
#